data_5cc78d77e18bc4bc30425d538b8bb98a
#
_entry.id   5cc78d77e18bc4bc30425d538b8bb98a
#
_cell.length_a   1.000
_cell.length_b   1.000
_cell.length_c   1.000
_cell.angle_alpha   90.00
_cell.angle_beta   90.00
_cell.angle_gamma   90.00
#
_symmetry.space_group_name_H-M   'P 1'
#
loop_
_entity.id
_entity.type
_entity.pdbx_description
1 polymer ?
#
loop_
_entity_poly.entity_id
_entity_poly.type
_entity_poly.pdbx_seq_one_letter_code
_entity_poly.pdbx_strand_id
1 'polypeptide(L)'
;MSEFIAAERQAAQDWRAIAHWLQQQGLEMEPGSVRQFASGLANLNFLLTLNGRPAVLRRPPGGTLPPGAYDLERQHRVMSRLGAHFRYTPAVLAYCTDASVIGVPFLVIEFREGVAISRTLPAAFLGVPQAGARLSALMVNSLAELHAISPAEAGLEDLGKPQGFCLRQVQGWQKRASLVMEGEQLRSVQAITHWLAAHLPQERPACILHLDYKLDNVLVNPATLTIGGVVDWEMATLGDPMFDLALMLVVWGDPGDPAVYSRNACTPTDASGWWTRRQALQAYLDRRGTGLTEDELRFYWLLALLRNYVACAQLVALYKREAMPNASTLDLAALVDSGIAHTRRLLDEPLDW
;
A
#
# COMPACT_ATOMS: atom_id res chain seq x y z
N MET A 1 -4.59 4.09 20.39
CA MET A 1 -4.81 2.61 20.49
C MET A 1 -3.48 1.96 20.81
N SER A 2 -3.45 0.82 21.50
CA SER A 2 -2.21 0.08 21.74
C SER A 2 -1.63 -0.41 20.42
N GLU A 3 -0.30 -0.33 20.25
CA GLU A 3 0.43 -0.87 19.09
C GLU A 3 0.28 -2.40 18.95
N PHE A 4 0.02 -3.08 20.06
CA PHE A 4 -0.08 -4.54 20.14
C PHE A 4 -1.45 -4.99 20.66
N ILE A 5 -1.86 -6.16 20.17
CA ILE A 5 -3.04 -6.88 20.67
C ILE A 5 -2.72 -7.43 22.06
N ALA A 6 -3.69 -7.35 22.98
CA ALA A 6 -3.56 -7.96 24.32
C ALA A 6 -3.27 -9.47 24.20
N ALA A 7 -2.42 -9.99 25.07
CA ALA A 7 -1.88 -11.33 24.96
C ALA A 7 -2.94 -12.45 24.83
N GLU A 8 -4.04 -12.31 25.55
CA GLU A 8 -5.19 -13.23 25.54
C GLU A 8 -6.02 -13.21 24.26
N ARG A 9 -5.84 -12.19 23.42
CA ARG A 9 -6.55 -12.02 22.14
C ARG A 9 -5.66 -12.21 20.92
N GLN A 10 -4.38 -12.52 21.12
CA GLN A 10 -3.46 -12.80 20.02
C GLN A 10 -3.86 -14.09 19.29
N ALA A 11 -3.65 -14.12 17.98
CA ALA A 11 -3.91 -15.31 17.18
C ALA A 11 -2.96 -16.44 17.64
N ALA A 12 -3.54 -17.59 17.98
CA ALA A 12 -2.79 -18.75 18.42
C ALA A 12 -1.83 -19.26 17.32
N GLN A 13 -0.61 -19.59 17.70
CA GLN A 13 0.42 -20.12 16.82
C GLN A 13 1.17 -21.25 17.49
N ASP A 14 1.70 -22.19 16.73
CA ASP A 14 2.68 -23.16 17.23
C ASP A 14 4.08 -22.53 17.24
N TRP A 15 4.32 -21.72 18.30
CA TRP A 15 5.63 -21.05 18.48
C TRP A 15 6.79 -22.03 18.68
N ARG A 16 6.52 -23.28 19.12
CA ARG A 16 7.56 -24.31 19.25
C ARG A 16 7.99 -24.82 17.88
N ALA A 17 7.04 -25.09 17.00
CA ALA A 17 7.34 -25.50 15.63
C ALA A 17 8.09 -24.39 14.87
N ILE A 18 7.64 -23.13 15.02
CA ILE A 18 8.31 -21.96 14.43
C ILE A 18 9.75 -21.84 14.95
N ALA A 19 9.94 -21.88 16.27
CA ALA A 19 11.27 -21.76 16.87
C ALA A 19 12.22 -22.90 16.43
N HIS A 20 11.72 -24.15 16.36
CA HIS A 20 12.49 -25.26 15.87
C HIS A 20 12.92 -25.08 14.40
N TRP A 21 12.00 -24.65 13.54
CA TRP A 21 12.31 -24.39 12.14
C TRP A 21 13.32 -23.24 12.01
N LEU A 22 13.16 -22.12 12.74
CA LEU A 22 14.09 -20.98 12.73
C LEU A 22 15.49 -21.41 13.22
N GLN A 23 15.58 -22.25 14.23
CA GLN A 23 16.86 -22.78 14.72
C GLN A 23 17.61 -23.55 13.62
N GLN A 24 16.92 -24.32 12.79
CA GLN A 24 17.51 -24.98 11.62
C GLN A 24 18.06 -24.00 10.58
N GLN A 25 17.58 -22.76 10.58
CA GLN A 25 18.08 -21.67 9.73
C GLN A 25 19.18 -20.84 10.44
N GLY A 26 19.63 -21.23 11.63
CA GLY A 26 20.62 -20.48 12.42
C GLY A 26 20.07 -19.27 13.15
N LEU A 27 18.73 -19.20 13.30
CA LEU A 27 18.03 -18.11 13.98
C LEU A 27 17.45 -18.59 15.30
N GLU A 28 18.01 -18.11 16.40
CA GLU A 28 17.56 -18.49 17.75
C GLU A 28 16.48 -17.52 18.25
N MET A 29 15.27 -18.06 18.46
CA MET A 29 14.13 -17.27 18.94
C MET A 29 14.09 -17.24 20.47
N GLU A 30 14.01 -16.04 21.06
CA GLU A 30 13.88 -15.87 22.50
C GLU A 30 12.46 -16.25 22.98
N PRO A 31 12.34 -17.15 23.96
CA PRO A 31 11.06 -17.54 24.53
C PRO A 31 10.32 -16.34 25.13
N GLY A 32 9.01 -16.24 24.88
CA GLY A 32 8.15 -15.21 25.47
C GLY A 32 8.31 -13.78 24.89
N SER A 33 9.17 -13.61 23.87
CA SER A 33 9.37 -12.31 23.22
C SER A 33 8.25 -11.89 22.27
N VAL A 34 7.30 -12.79 21.98
CA VAL A 34 6.31 -12.59 20.91
C VAL A 34 5.19 -11.65 21.31
N ARG A 35 4.92 -10.66 20.43
CA ARG A 35 3.75 -9.76 20.53
C ARG A 35 3.11 -9.56 19.16
N GLN A 36 1.79 -9.67 19.05
CA GLN A 36 1.08 -9.44 17.80
C GLN A 36 0.77 -7.96 17.64
N PHE A 37 1.14 -7.38 16.48
CA PHE A 37 0.73 -6.02 16.12
C PHE A 37 -0.79 -5.92 15.96
N ALA A 38 -1.36 -4.81 16.41
CA ALA A 38 -2.78 -4.51 16.26
C ALA A 38 -3.13 -3.99 14.85
N SER A 39 -2.14 -3.51 14.11
CA SER A 39 -2.26 -3.00 12.74
C SER A 39 -1.92 -4.10 11.73
N GLY A 40 -2.53 -3.99 10.54
CA GLY A 40 -2.37 -4.94 9.44
C GLY A 40 -3.69 -5.66 9.15
N LEU A 41 -4.39 -5.24 8.09
CA LEU A 41 -5.68 -5.84 7.70
C LEU A 41 -5.48 -7.16 6.94
N ALA A 42 -4.34 -7.31 6.28
CA ALA A 42 -4.09 -8.43 5.38
C ALA A 42 -3.35 -9.59 6.06
N ASN A 43 -2.18 -9.34 6.60
CA ASN A 43 -1.33 -10.36 7.22
C ASN A 43 -1.35 -10.25 8.74
N LEU A 44 -1.19 -11.39 9.42
CA LEU A 44 -0.89 -11.40 10.85
C LEU A 44 0.61 -11.12 11.01
N ASN A 45 0.94 -10.07 11.77
CA ASN A 45 2.31 -9.63 12.01
C ASN A 45 2.65 -9.79 13.50
N PHE A 46 3.80 -10.41 13.77
CA PHE A 46 4.26 -10.66 15.14
C PHE A 46 5.68 -10.12 15.31
N LEU A 47 5.87 -9.28 16.31
CA LEU A 47 7.20 -8.91 16.79
C LEU A 47 7.77 -10.09 17.59
N LEU A 48 9.02 -10.41 17.35
CA LEU A 48 9.77 -11.44 18.09
C LEU A 48 11.24 -11.04 18.15
N THR A 49 12.02 -11.69 19.02
CA THR A 49 13.47 -11.47 19.13
C THR A 49 14.20 -12.69 18.57
N LEU A 50 15.10 -12.44 17.61
CA LEU A 50 15.98 -13.44 17.01
C LEU A 50 17.44 -13.06 17.21
N ASN A 51 18.24 -13.96 17.78
CA ASN A 51 19.66 -13.70 18.04
C ASN A 51 19.89 -12.35 18.77
N GLY A 52 19.03 -12.01 19.75
CA GLY A 52 19.08 -10.76 20.50
C GLY A 52 18.61 -9.50 19.73
N ARG A 53 18.02 -9.64 18.55
CA ARG A 53 17.54 -8.51 17.72
C ARG A 53 16.05 -8.64 17.42
N PRO A 54 15.31 -7.51 17.37
CA PRO A 54 13.91 -7.54 17.01
C PRO A 54 13.73 -7.92 15.53
N ALA A 55 12.71 -8.73 15.26
CA ALA A 55 12.31 -9.17 13.93
C ALA A 55 10.78 -9.21 13.83
N VAL A 56 10.24 -9.24 12.62
CA VAL A 56 8.80 -9.35 12.37
C VAL A 56 8.52 -10.64 11.60
N LEU A 57 7.72 -11.50 12.18
CA LEU A 57 7.15 -12.64 11.48
C LEU A 57 5.81 -12.22 10.85
N ARG A 58 5.68 -12.42 9.55
CA ARG A 58 4.45 -12.16 8.77
C ARG A 58 3.90 -13.48 8.25
N ARG A 59 2.61 -13.69 8.39
CA ARG A 59 1.92 -14.84 7.79
C ARG A 59 0.49 -14.47 7.37
N PRO A 60 -0.08 -15.16 6.37
CA PRO A 60 -1.49 -15.01 6.05
C PRO A 60 -2.38 -15.38 7.25
N PRO A 61 -3.61 -14.86 7.35
CA PRO A 61 -4.60 -15.43 8.25
C PRO A 61 -4.86 -16.90 7.90
N GLY A 62 -5.38 -17.67 8.85
CA GLY A 62 -5.78 -19.06 8.59
C GLY A 62 -7.05 -19.13 7.74
N GLY A 63 -7.28 -20.29 7.08
CA GLY A 63 -8.48 -20.54 6.28
C GLY A 63 -8.25 -20.44 4.76
N THR A 64 -9.34 -20.51 3.98
CA THR A 64 -9.30 -20.43 2.51
C THR A 64 -9.11 -18.98 2.09
N LEU A 65 -7.96 -18.69 1.51
CA LEU A 65 -7.61 -17.35 1.03
C LEU A 65 -8.06 -17.15 -0.43
N PRO A 66 -8.47 -15.93 -0.83
CA PRO A 66 -8.71 -15.62 -2.22
C PRO A 66 -7.45 -15.81 -3.07
N PRO A 67 -7.55 -16.32 -4.31
CA PRO A 67 -6.41 -16.48 -5.20
C PRO A 67 -5.68 -15.14 -5.41
N GLY A 68 -4.36 -15.14 -5.21
CA GLY A 68 -3.49 -13.96 -5.36
C GLY A 68 -3.53 -12.97 -4.20
N ALA A 69 -4.29 -13.26 -3.13
CA ALA A 69 -4.18 -12.52 -1.87
C ALA A 69 -2.99 -13.05 -1.05
N TYR A 70 -2.32 -12.14 -0.33
CA TYR A 70 -1.26 -12.52 0.63
C TYR A 70 -0.06 -13.23 0.00
N ASP A 71 0.44 -12.72 -1.11
CA ASP A 71 1.55 -13.30 -1.88
C ASP A 71 2.91 -13.07 -1.18
N LEU A 72 3.19 -13.92 -0.17
CA LEU A 72 4.47 -13.88 0.57
C LEU A 72 5.67 -14.24 -0.30
N GLU A 73 5.49 -15.06 -1.34
CA GLU A 73 6.56 -15.38 -2.29
C GLU A 73 6.98 -14.12 -3.06
N ARG A 74 6.02 -13.33 -3.53
CA ARG A 74 6.28 -12.04 -4.15
C ARG A 74 6.98 -11.08 -3.19
N GLN A 75 6.50 -10.94 -1.95
CA GLN A 75 7.14 -10.11 -0.94
C GLN A 75 8.59 -10.55 -0.69
N HIS A 76 8.80 -11.85 -0.45
CA HIS A 76 10.13 -12.43 -0.27
C HIS A 76 11.04 -12.07 -1.45
N ARG A 77 10.59 -12.32 -2.69
CA ARG A 77 11.36 -12.08 -3.90
C ARG A 77 11.72 -10.59 -4.07
N VAL A 78 10.72 -9.70 -3.91
CA VAL A 78 10.94 -8.25 -4.03
C VAL A 78 11.91 -7.76 -2.97
N MET A 79 11.64 -8.06 -1.70
CA MET A 79 12.43 -7.53 -0.59
C MET A 79 13.87 -8.07 -0.60
N SER A 80 14.08 -9.35 -0.93
CA SER A 80 15.41 -9.96 -1.00
C SER A 80 16.30 -9.33 -2.07
N ARG A 81 15.72 -8.88 -3.19
CA ARG A 81 16.45 -8.29 -4.31
C ARG A 81 16.55 -6.78 -4.21
N LEU A 82 15.45 -6.12 -3.83
CA LEU A 82 15.38 -4.68 -3.76
C LEU A 82 16.21 -4.10 -2.60
N GLY A 83 16.42 -4.85 -1.52
CA GLY A 83 17.13 -4.37 -0.32
C GLY A 83 18.55 -3.84 -0.56
N ALA A 84 19.24 -4.34 -1.60
CA ALA A 84 20.56 -3.83 -2.00
C ALA A 84 20.51 -2.49 -2.76
N HIS A 85 19.35 -2.11 -3.31
CA HIS A 85 19.17 -0.94 -4.17
C HIS A 85 18.30 0.14 -3.52
N PHE A 86 17.38 -0.27 -2.64
CA PHE A 86 16.48 0.63 -1.91
C PHE A 86 16.64 0.42 -0.40
N ARG A 87 17.47 1.24 0.21
CA ARG A 87 17.88 1.13 1.62
C ARG A 87 16.73 1.08 2.64
N TYR A 88 15.53 1.48 2.23
CA TYR A 88 14.35 1.47 3.10
C TYR A 88 13.61 0.12 3.11
N THR A 89 14.02 -0.82 2.27
CA THR A 89 13.45 -2.17 2.27
C THR A 89 13.98 -2.95 3.47
N PRO A 90 13.12 -3.50 4.35
CA PRO A 90 13.57 -4.39 5.42
C PRO A 90 14.26 -5.63 4.85
N ALA A 91 15.34 -6.07 5.49
CA ALA A 91 16.02 -7.30 5.08
C ALA A 91 15.12 -8.52 5.33
N VAL A 92 15.15 -9.50 4.42
CA VAL A 92 14.54 -10.82 4.65
C VAL A 92 15.52 -11.65 5.46
N LEU A 93 15.05 -12.18 6.59
CA LEU A 93 15.84 -13.03 7.49
C LEU A 93 15.58 -14.52 7.24
N ALA A 94 14.34 -14.90 6.98
CA ALA A 94 13.94 -16.25 6.64
C ALA A 94 12.60 -16.28 5.88
N TYR A 95 12.40 -17.31 5.05
CA TYR A 95 11.15 -17.58 4.37
C TYR A 95 10.83 -19.07 4.42
N CYS A 96 9.77 -19.42 5.12
CA CYS A 96 9.27 -20.78 5.23
C CYS A 96 8.12 -21.01 4.24
N THR A 97 8.32 -21.92 3.31
CA THR A 97 7.30 -22.39 2.37
C THR A 97 6.65 -23.70 2.81
N ASP A 98 7.20 -24.36 3.84
CA ASP A 98 6.71 -25.62 4.33
C ASP A 98 5.47 -25.43 5.21
N ALA A 99 4.30 -25.71 4.63
CA ALA A 99 3.04 -25.65 5.35
C ALA A 99 2.91 -26.67 6.49
N SER A 100 3.77 -27.70 6.56
CA SER A 100 3.74 -28.66 7.67
C SER A 100 4.14 -28.05 9.01
N VAL A 101 4.84 -26.89 9.00
CA VAL A 101 5.29 -26.22 10.22
C VAL A 101 4.12 -25.59 10.99
N ILE A 102 3.31 -24.75 10.31
CA ILE A 102 2.17 -24.05 10.94
C ILE A 102 0.91 -23.98 10.06
N GLY A 103 0.80 -24.81 9.04
CA GLY A 103 -0.35 -24.85 8.14
C GLY A 103 -0.34 -23.82 7.00
N VAL A 104 0.54 -22.83 7.06
CA VAL A 104 0.69 -21.75 6.06
C VAL A 104 2.15 -21.32 5.94
N PRO A 105 2.58 -20.76 4.79
CA PRO A 105 3.91 -20.15 4.70
C PRO A 105 4.03 -18.94 5.64
N PHE A 106 5.27 -18.61 6.01
CA PHE A 106 5.57 -17.39 6.76
C PHE A 106 6.90 -16.77 6.35
N LEU A 107 6.96 -15.44 6.44
CA LEU A 107 8.12 -14.63 6.14
C LEU A 107 8.62 -13.95 7.42
N VAL A 108 9.93 -14.00 7.66
CA VAL A 108 10.57 -13.27 8.76
C VAL A 108 11.46 -12.19 8.17
N ILE A 109 11.22 -10.95 8.61
CA ILE A 109 11.93 -9.77 8.14
C ILE A 109 12.54 -9.01 9.30
N GLU A 110 13.53 -8.20 8.99
CA GLU A 110 14.11 -7.23 9.90
C GLU A 110 13.03 -6.30 10.46
N PHE A 111 13.05 -6.07 11.77
CA PHE A 111 12.25 -5.00 12.36
C PHE A 111 12.89 -3.66 12.02
N ARG A 112 12.12 -2.76 11.46
CA ARG A 112 12.52 -1.37 11.17
C ARG A 112 11.89 -0.42 12.16
N GLU A 113 12.70 0.41 12.79
CA GLU A 113 12.24 1.44 13.71
C GLU A 113 11.58 2.58 12.96
N GLY A 114 10.49 3.09 13.52
CA GLY A 114 9.77 4.24 13.00
C GLY A 114 8.28 4.18 13.35
N VAL A 115 7.61 5.28 13.07
CA VAL A 115 6.18 5.46 13.33
C VAL A 115 5.46 5.56 11.99
N ALA A 116 4.46 4.72 11.78
CA ALA A 116 3.53 4.83 10.67
C ALA A 116 2.56 5.99 10.93
N ILE A 117 2.31 6.80 9.90
CA ILE A 117 1.42 7.96 10.00
C ILE A 117 0.15 7.66 9.21
N SER A 118 -1.00 7.62 9.90
CA SER A 118 -2.30 7.46 9.28
C SER A 118 -3.11 8.77 9.31
N ARG A 119 -4.41 8.72 9.48
CA ARG A 119 -5.32 9.89 9.44
C ARG A 119 -4.95 11.06 10.37
N THR A 120 -4.21 10.82 11.42
CA THR A 120 -3.78 11.84 12.37
C THR A 120 -2.28 11.81 12.55
N LEU A 121 -1.67 12.99 12.67
CA LEU A 121 -0.26 13.09 12.97
C LEU A 121 0.00 12.57 14.38
N PRO A 122 0.83 11.52 14.57
CA PRO A 122 1.13 10.98 15.89
C PRO A 122 1.81 12.01 16.80
N ALA A 123 1.58 11.89 18.10
CA ALA A 123 2.11 12.81 19.10
C ALA A 123 3.64 12.98 19.04
N ALA A 124 4.36 11.96 18.60
CA ALA A 124 5.80 12.00 18.43
C ALA A 124 6.30 13.04 17.39
N PHE A 125 5.42 13.52 16.51
CA PHE A 125 5.74 14.54 15.51
C PHE A 125 5.22 15.93 15.90
N LEU A 126 4.46 16.04 16.98
CA LEU A 126 3.96 17.33 17.47
C LEU A 126 5.13 18.18 17.96
N GLY A 127 5.17 19.43 17.53
CA GLY A 127 6.27 20.34 17.88
C GLY A 127 7.52 20.22 16.99
N VAL A 128 7.56 19.26 16.06
CA VAL A 128 8.65 19.20 15.07
C VAL A 128 8.46 20.32 14.04
N PRO A 129 9.43 21.24 13.89
CA PRO A 129 9.28 22.35 12.95
C PRO A 129 9.07 21.87 11.52
N GLN A 130 8.04 22.42 10.84
CA GLN A 130 7.70 22.11 9.46
C GLN A 130 7.49 20.60 9.19
N ALA A 131 6.99 19.85 10.16
CA ALA A 131 6.83 18.41 10.05
C ALA A 131 6.07 18.00 8.78
N GLY A 132 4.94 18.65 8.47
CA GLY A 132 4.14 18.35 7.28
C GLY A 132 4.91 18.51 5.97
N ALA A 133 5.57 19.64 5.75
CA ALA A 133 6.35 19.89 4.53
C ALA A 133 7.55 18.94 4.41
N ARG A 134 8.23 18.64 5.51
CA ARG A 134 9.37 17.71 5.52
C ARG A 134 8.94 16.28 5.26
N LEU A 135 7.83 15.84 5.83
CA LEU A 135 7.21 14.53 5.56
C LEU A 135 6.73 14.43 4.11
N SER A 136 6.13 15.49 3.58
CA SER A 136 5.72 15.55 2.17
C SER A 136 6.92 15.37 1.23
N ALA A 137 7.99 16.13 1.47
CA ALA A 137 9.23 16.01 0.70
C ALA A 137 9.85 14.60 0.80
N LEU A 138 9.82 14.01 1.99
CA LEU A 138 10.33 12.67 2.25
C LEU A 138 9.57 11.61 1.45
N MET A 139 8.23 11.67 1.43
CA MET A 139 7.38 10.76 0.66
C MET A 139 7.67 10.85 -0.84
N VAL A 140 7.66 12.06 -1.38
CA VAL A 140 7.89 12.30 -2.81
C VAL A 140 9.28 11.87 -3.24
N ASN A 141 10.32 12.24 -2.46
CA ASN A 141 11.70 11.92 -2.79
C ASN A 141 11.97 10.41 -2.77
N SER A 142 11.46 9.71 -1.76
CA SER A 142 11.68 8.27 -1.64
C SER A 142 10.89 7.45 -2.68
N LEU A 143 9.69 7.89 -3.07
CA LEU A 143 8.98 7.28 -4.19
C LEU A 143 9.74 7.49 -5.52
N ALA A 144 10.26 8.71 -5.74
CA ALA A 144 11.08 8.99 -6.92
C ALA A 144 12.40 8.19 -6.93
N GLU A 145 13.01 7.96 -5.74
CA GLU A 145 14.19 7.10 -5.56
C GLU A 145 13.86 5.63 -5.92
N LEU A 146 12.72 5.11 -5.45
CA LEU A 146 12.25 3.77 -5.82
C LEU A 146 12.09 3.62 -7.34
N HIS A 147 11.42 4.56 -7.97
CA HIS A 147 11.15 4.54 -9.41
C HIS A 147 12.41 4.79 -10.27
N ALA A 148 13.51 5.22 -9.68
CA ALA A 148 14.79 5.38 -10.38
C ALA A 148 15.61 4.09 -10.45
N ILE A 149 15.24 3.07 -9.65
CA ILE A 149 15.97 1.80 -9.63
C ILE A 149 15.65 1.02 -10.91
N SER A 150 16.72 0.59 -11.59
CA SER A 150 16.60 -0.28 -12.75
C SER A 150 16.08 -1.67 -12.34
N PRO A 151 14.98 -2.15 -12.92
CA PRO A 151 14.51 -3.51 -12.66
C PRO A 151 15.56 -4.57 -12.98
N ALA A 152 16.36 -4.36 -14.03
CA ALA A 152 17.43 -5.27 -14.46
C ALA A 152 18.55 -5.33 -13.42
N GLU A 153 19.03 -4.17 -12.94
CA GLU A 153 20.09 -4.13 -11.93
C GLU A 153 19.63 -4.75 -10.60
N ALA A 154 18.34 -4.62 -10.28
CA ALA A 154 17.75 -5.25 -9.10
C ALA A 154 17.40 -6.75 -9.33
N GLY A 155 17.55 -7.29 -10.54
CA GLY A 155 17.18 -8.66 -10.91
C GLY A 155 15.67 -8.92 -10.78
N LEU A 156 14.85 -7.92 -11.09
CA LEU A 156 13.39 -7.93 -10.96
C LEU A 156 12.66 -7.74 -12.30
N GLU A 157 13.31 -7.99 -13.45
CA GLU A 157 12.73 -7.81 -14.79
C GLU A 157 11.49 -8.66 -15.04
N ASP A 158 11.38 -9.77 -14.34
CA ASP A 158 10.28 -10.72 -14.43
C ASP A 158 9.23 -10.56 -13.31
N LEU A 159 9.29 -9.46 -12.52
CA LEU A 159 8.33 -9.19 -11.43
C LEU A 159 6.90 -8.96 -11.95
N GLY A 160 6.75 -8.59 -13.22
CA GLY A 160 5.46 -8.33 -13.86
C GLY A 160 5.58 -8.25 -15.38
N LYS A 161 4.50 -7.83 -16.02
CA LYS A 161 4.42 -7.61 -17.47
C LYS A 161 4.24 -6.10 -17.69
N PRO A 162 5.28 -5.32 -17.98
CA PRO A 162 5.14 -3.87 -18.12
C PRO A 162 4.39 -3.43 -19.38
N GLN A 163 4.54 -4.13 -20.52
CA GLN A 163 3.90 -3.78 -21.79
C GLN A 163 2.38 -3.78 -21.67
N GLY A 164 1.70 -2.72 -22.11
CA GLY A 164 0.26 -2.54 -22.00
C GLY A 164 -0.23 -2.45 -20.55
N PHE A 165 0.62 -2.00 -19.62
CA PHE A 165 0.31 -1.95 -18.18
C PHE A 165 -0.98 -1.18 -17.91
N CYS A 166 -1.11 0.06 -18.42
CA CYS A 166 -2.30 0.89 -18.18
C CYS A 166 -3.59 0.23 -18.67
N LEU A 167 -3.59 -0.31 -19.89
CA LEU A 167 -4.77 -1.02 -20.41
C LEU A 167 -5.15 -2.23 -19.55
N ARG A 168 -4.16 -3.03 -19.12
CA ARG A 168 -4.43 -4.17 -18.24
C ARG A 168 -4.96 -3.75 -16.86
N GLN A 169 -4.51 -2.59 -16.33
CA GLN A 169 -5.08 -2.04 -15.09
C GLN A 169 -6.56 -1.70 -15.31
N VAL A 170 -6.89 -0.99 -16.38
CA VAL A 170 -8.29 -0.65 -16.72
C VAL A 170 -9.16 -1.91 -16.80
N GLN A 171 -8.74 -2.90 -17.61
CA GLN A 171 -9.48 -4.16 -17.79
C GLN A 171 -9.59 -4.98 -16.49
N GLY A 172 -8.50 -5.02 -15.73
CA GLY A 172 -8.46 -5.74 -14.46
C GLY A 172 -9.41 -5.15 -13.42
N TRP A 173 -9.47 -3.82 -13.31
CA TRP A 173 -10.37 -3.16 -12.37
C TRP A 173 -11.83 -3.21 -12.82
N GLN A 174 -12.11 -3.14 -14.12
CA GLN A 174 -13.45 -3.41 -14.68
C GLN A 174 -13.92 -4.81 -14.31
N LYS A 175 -13.07 -5.83 -14.52
CA LYS A 175 -13.40 -7.22 -14.15
C LYS A 175 -13.65 -7.38 -12.66
N ARG A 176 -12.83 -6.76 -11.79
CA ARG A 176 -13.04 -6.81 -10.33
C ARG A 176 -14.33 -6.13 -9.91
N ALA A 177 -14.65 -4.98 -10.50
CA ALA A 177 -15.90 -4.28 -10.23
C ALA A 177 -17.12 -5.15 -10.57
N SER A 178 -17.12 -5.85 -11.70
CA SER A 178 -18.24 -6.72 -12.10
C SER A 178 -18.50 -7.90 -11.16
N LEU A 179 -17.58 -8.21 -10.25
CA LEU A 179 -17.76 -9.27 -9.24
C LEU A 179 -18.46 -8.77 -7.96
N VAL A 180 -18.49 -7.46 -7.72
CA VAL A 180 -18.91 -6.88 -6.43
C VAL A 180 -19.85 -5.69 -6.57
N MET A 181 -20.05 -5.17 -7.78
CA MET A 181 -20.91 -4.01 -8.07
C MET A 181 -22.00 -4.38 -9.06
N GLU A 182 -23.14 -3.73 -8.96
CA GLU A 182 -24.29 -3.90 -9.85
C GLU A 182 -25.01 -2.58 -10.15
N GLY A 183 -26.02 -2.60 -10.97
CA GLY A 183 -26.89 -1.45 -11.23
C GLY A 183 -26.14 -0.22 -11.72
N GLU A 184 -26.36 0.93 -11.08
CA GLU A 184 -25.77 2.22 -11.46
C GLU A 184 -24.27 2.30 -11.20
N GLN A 185 -23.78 1.68 -10.12
CA GLN A 185 -22.34 1.61 -9.85
C GLN A 185 -21.58 0.94 -10.99
N LEU A 186 -22.06 -0.23 -11.44
CA LEU A 186 -21.41 -0.97 -12.53
C LEU A 186 -21.49 -0.22 -13.86
N ARG A 187 -22.62 0.43 -14.17
CA ARG A 187 -22.73 1.32 -15.36
C ARG A 187 -21.73 2.47 -15.31
N SER A 188 -21.56 3.09 -14.16
CA SER A 188 -20.58 4.17 -13.97
C SER A 188 -19.15 3.68 -14.18
N VAL A 189 -18.80 2.50 -13.61
CA VAL A 189 -17.49 1.88 -13.83
C VAL A 189 -17.26 1.55 -15.30
N GLN A 190 -18.27 1.02 -16.01
CA GLN A 190 -18.18 0.75 -17.45
C GLN A 190 -17.92 2.02 -18.27
N ALA A 191 -18.59 3.14 -17.95
CA ALA A 191 -18.36 4.41 -18.61
C ALA A 191 -16.93 4.94 -18.33
N ILE A 192 -16.46 4.87 -17.07
CA ILE A 192 -15.10 5.26 -16.68
C ILE A 192 -14.06 4.41 -17.43
N THR A 193 -14.21 3.10 -17.43
CA THR A 193 -13.24 2.19 -18.08
C THR A 193 -13.27 2.30 -19.60
N HIS A 194 -14.42 2.62 -20.20
CA HIS A 194 -14.51 2.92 -21.63
C HIS A 194 -13.72 4.19 -21.99
N TRP A 195 -13.91 5.25 -21.21
CA TRP A 195 -13.15 6.49 -21.39
C TRP A 195 -11.64 6.26 -21.24
N LEU A 196 -11.23 5.57 -20.15
CA LEU A 196 -9.82 5.24 -19.90
C LEU A 196 -9.20 4.42 -21.03
N ALA A 197 -9.92 3.44 -21.58
CA ALA A 197 -9.43 2.63 -22.69
C ALA A 197 -9.25 3.44 -24.00
N ALA A 198 -10.03 4.51 -24.18
CA ALA A 198 -9.95 5.41 -25.33
C ALA A 198 -8.86 6.50 -25.17
N HIS A 199 -8.36 6.75 -23.94
CA HIS A 199 -7.42 7.84 -23.63
C HIS A 199 -6.14 7.29 -22.98
N LEU A 200 -5.63 6.13 -23.44
CA LEU A 200 -4.39 5.55 -22.89
C LEU A 200 -3.22 6.51 -23.10
N PRO A 201 -2.40 6.75 -22.06
CA PRO A 201 -1.19 7.55 -22.20
C PRO A 201 -0.15 6.81 -23.04
N GLN A 202 0.84 7.56 -23.52
CA GLN A 202 2.02 6.94 -24.14
C GLN A 202 2.74 6.06 -23.10
N GLU A 203 3.16 4.85 -23.50
CA GLU A 203 3.91 3.96 -22.61
C GLU A 203 5.23 4.60 -22.18
N ARG A 204 5.48 4.56 -20.87
CA ARG A 204 6.70 5.04 -20.23
C ARG A 204 7.62 3.87 -19.90
N PRO A 205 8.94 4.11 -19.75
CA PRO A 205 9.84 3.10 -19.21
C PRO A 205 9.31 2.54 -17.89
N ALA A 206 9.24 1.21 -17.81
CA ALA A 206 8.72 0.53 -16.63
C ALA A 206 9.66 0.69 -15.43
N CYS A 207 9.08 0.92 -14.27
CA CYS A 207 9.76 1.00 -12.99
C CYS A 207 9.26 -0.09 -12.05
N ILE A 208 9.96 -0.29 -10.93
CA ILE A 208 9.47 -1.07 -9.80
C ILE A 208 8.44 -0.22 -9.07
N LEU A 209 7.19 -0.69 -9.00
CA LEU A 209 6.08 -0.03 -8.34
C LEU A 209 5.77 -0.70 -7.01
N HIS A 210 5.38 0.09 -6.01
CA HIS A 210 4.89 -0.40 -4.73
C HIS A 210 3.38 -0.72 -4.79
N LEU A 211 2.60 0.09 -5.48
CA LEU A 211 1.15 0.08 -5.65
C LEU A 211 0.32 0.27 -4.36
N ASP A 212 0.96 0.53 -3.22
CA ASP A 212 0.31 0.95 -1.97
C ASP A 212 1.23 1.91 -1.18
N TYR A 213 1.91 2.82 -1.91
CA TYR A 213 2.85 3.77 -1.32
C TYR A 213 2.11 4.92 -0.65
N LYS A 214 2.00 4.86 0.66
CA LYS A 214 1.29 5.84 1.50
C LYS A 214 1.96 5.96 2.87
N LEU A 215 1.65 7.01 3.62
CA LEU A 215 2.31 7.34 4.89
C LEU A 215 2.21 6.23 5.96
N ASP A 216 1.18 5.41 5.94
CA ASP A 216 1.03 4.30 6.89
C ASP A 216 1.89 3.07 6.52
N ASN A 217 2.44 3.02 5.31
CA ASN A 217 3.40 2.02 4.86
C ASN A 217 4.87 2.53 4.87
N VAL A 218 5.08 3.77 5.33
CA VAL A 218 6.42 4.37 5.48
C VAL A 218 6.68 4.66 6.95
N LEU A 219 7.60 3.91 7.55
CA LEU A 219 8.00 4.08 8.93
C LEU A 219 8.97 5.26 9.05
N VAL A 220 8.60 6.29 9.78
CA VAL A 220 9.41 7.50 9.93
C VAL A 220 9.92 7.63 11.35
N ASN A 221 11.22 7.88 11.50
CA ASN A 221 11.81 8.23 12.79
C ASN A 221 11.42 9.68 13.16
N PRO A 222 10.68 9.90 14.26
CA PRO A 222 10.18 11.22 14.58
C PRO A 222 11.29 12.21 15.03
N ALA A 223 12.40 11.71 15.56
CA ALA A 223 13.50 12.55 16.03
C ALA A 223 14.34 13.14 14.87
N THR A 224 14.54 12.34 13.81
CA THR A 224 15.40 12.73 12.68
C THR A 224 14.60 13.10 11.43
N LEU A 225 13.32 12.74 11.34
CA LEU A 225 12.49 12.77 10.14
C LEU A 225 13.18 12.06 8.96
N THR A 226 13.66 10.86 9.22
CA THR A 226 14.21 9.95 8.18
C THR A 226 13.36 8.71 8.09
N ILE A 227 13.32 8.08 6.90
CA ILE A 227 12.65 6.80 6.71
C ILE A 227 13.46 5.71 7.40
N GLY A 228 12.84 4.99 8.35
CA GLY A 228 13.35 3.75 8.92
C GLY A 228 13.08 2.55 8.02
N GLY A 229 11.90 2.49 7.41
CA GLY A 229 11.53 1.41 6.49
C GLY A 229 10.31 1.72 5.63
N VAL A 230 10.24 1.07 4.46
CA VAL A 230 9.05 0.98 3.62
C VAL A 230 8.58 -0.46 3.66
N VAL A 231 7.31 -0.65 4.05
CA VAL A 231 6.73 -1.98 4.30
C VAL A 231 5.57 -2.26 3.35
N ASP A 232 5.10 -3.50 3.35
CA ASP A 232 3.91 -3.96 2.60
C ASP A 232 4.09 -4.04 1.07
N TRP A 233 5.11 -4.81 0.66
CA TRP A 233 5.51 -5.03 -0.73
C TRP A 233 4.67 -6.08 -1.49
N GLU A 234 3.53 -6.53 -0.95
CA GLU A 234 2.72 -7.61 -1.54
C GLU A 234 2.13 -7.26 -2.91
N MET A 235 1.89 -5.96 -3.16
CA MET A 235 1.34 -5.46 -4.42
C MET A 235 2.41 -5.10 -5.45
N ALA A 236 3.70 -5.14 -5.08
CA ALA A 236 4.79 -4.68 -5.93
C ALA A 236 4.83 -5.38 -7.30
N THR A 237 5.10 -4.62 -8.36
CA THR A 237 5.13 -5.10 -9.74
C THR A 237 5.98 -4.17 -10.62
N LEU A 238 6.08 -4.49 -11.92
CA LEU A 238 6.62 -3.57 -12.92
C LEU A 238 5.48 -2.85 -13.64
N GLY A 239 5.64 -1.54 -13.83
CA GLY A 239 4.66 -0.76 -14.56
C GLY A 239 4.99 0.72 -14.69
N ASP A 240 3.97 1.51 -14.94
CA ASP A 240 4.08 2.94 -15.15
C ASP A 240 4.16 3.70 -13.81
N PRO A 241 5.25 4.44 -13.54
CA PRO A 241 5.45 5.17 -12.29
C PRO A 241 4.38 6.23 -11.99
N MET A 242 3.72 6.78 -13.02
CA MET A 242 2.68 7.79 -12.82
C MET A 242 1.44 7.20 -12.16
N PHE A 243 1.18 5.89 -12.37
CA PHE A 243 0.08 5.23 -11.69
C PHE A 243 0.36 5.05 -10.19
N ASP A 244 1.58 4.69 -9.81
CA ASP A 244 1.97 4.57 -8.39
C ASP A 244 1.92 5.93 -7.68
N LEU A 245 2.40 6.99 -8.34
CA LEU A 245 2.27 8.36 -7.87
C LEU A 245 0.79 8.76 -7.69
N ALA A 246 -0.07 8.50 -8.68
CA ALA A 246 -1.48 8.82 -8.60
C ALA A 246 -2.18 8.09 -7.44
N LEU A 247 -1.79 6.84 -7.16
CA LEU A 247 -2.30 6.08 -6.01
C LEU A 247 -1.91 6.72 -4.67
N MET A 248 -0.68 7.23 -4.53
CA MET A 248 -0.27 7.99 -3.36
C MET A 248 -1.11 9.26 -3.20
N LEU A 249 -1.35 9.99 -4.31
CA LEU A 249 -2.08 11.26 -4.30
C LEU A 249 -3.58 11.09 -4.04
N VAL A 250 -4.19 9.97 -4.44
CA VAL A 250 -5.63 9.69 -4.19
C VAL A 250 -5.95 9.60 -2.70
N VAL A 251 -5.00 9.14 -1.89
CA VAL A 251 -5.16 9.05 -0.43
C VAL A 251 -4.56 10.25 0.31
N TRP A 252 -4.04 11.23 -0.43
CA TRP A 252 -3.49 12.48 0.08
C TRP A 252 -4.61 13.51 0.18
N GLY A 253 -4.91 14.01 1.35
CA GLY A 253 -5.92 15.05 1.55
C GLY A 253 -5.36 16.44 1.24
N ASP A 254 -6.19 17.31 0.68
CA ASP A 254 -5.91 18.74 0.51
C ASP A 254 -6.88 19.59 1.33
N PRO A 255 -6.45 20.77 1.82
CA PRO A 255 -7.35 21.71 2.47
C PRO A 255 -8.51 22.11 1.54
N GLY A 256 -9.74 21.96 2.01
CA GLY A 256 -10.92 22.30 1.21
C GLY A 256 -11.42 21.19 0.29
N ASP A 257 -10.85 20.01 0.36
CA ASP A 257 -11.31 18.85 -0.41
C ASP A 257 -12.82 18.61 -0.26
N PRO A 258 -13.50 18.25 -1.36
CA PRO A 258 -14.87 17.75 -1.27
C PRO A 258 -14.93 16.51 -0.37
N ALA A 259 -16.09 16.29 0.25
CA ALA A 259 -16.29 15.22 1.24
C ALA A 259 -15.89 13.81 0.74
N VAL A 260 -15.94 13.58 -0.58
CA VAL A 260 -15.52 12.32 -1.20
C VAL A 260 -14.01 12.09 -1.07
N TYR A 261 -13.20 13.13 -1.19
CA TYR A 261 -11.74 13.02 -1.03
C TYR A 261 -11.32 13.01 0.44
N SER A 262 -11.88 13.92 1.27
CA SER A 262 -11.54 13.95 2.69
C SER A 262 -11.93 12.67 3.44
N ARG A 263 -13.00 11.97 3.01
CA ARG A 263 -13.32 10.63 3.54
C ARG A 263 -12.37 9.54 3.05
N ASN A 264 -11.85 9.70 1.84
CA ASN A 264 -10.89 8.77 1.24
C ASN A 264 -9.48 8.95 1.79
N ALA A 265 -9.12 10.16 2.22
CA ALA A 265 -7.80 10.47 2.74
C ALA A 265 -7.48 9.58 3.96
N CYS A 266 -6.37 8.85 3.88
CA CYS A 266 -5.83 8.07 5.00
C CYS A 266 -4.62 8.74 5.63
N THR A 267 -4.36 10.00 5.30
CA THR A 267 -3.19 10.77 5.73
C THR A 267 -3.64 12.11 6.32
N PRO A 268 -2.88 12.75 7.21
CA PRO A 268 -3.23 14.04 7.79
C PRO A 268 -2.79 15.22 6.92
N THR A 269 -2.71 15.04 5.60
CA THR A 269 -2.09 15.99 4.67
C THR A 269 -2.99 17.18 4.33
N ASP A 270 -4.27 17.14 4.67
CA ASP A 270 -5.21 18.26 4.64
C ASP A 270 -4.95 19.32 5.74
N ALA A 271 -4.10 19.00 6.71
CA ALA A 271 -3.71 19.93 7.77
C ALA A 271 -2.73 20.99 7.24
N SER A 272 -2.70 22.15 7.92
CA SER A 272 -1.78 23.23 7.58
C SER A 272 -0.31 22.79 7.66
N GLY A 273 0.49 23.23 6.69
CA GLY A 273 1.93 22.98 6.65
C GLY A 273 2.34 21.72 5.88
N TRP A 274 1.39 20.96 5.35
CA TRP A 274 1.67 19.90 4.38
C TRP A 274 1.68 20.46 2.94
N TRP A 275 2.32 19.72 2.02
CA TRP A 275 2.20 20.02 0.60
C TRP A 275 0.83 19.64 0.07
N THR A 276 0.29 20.45 -0.84
CA THR A 276 -0.88 20.08 -1.61
C THR A 276 -0.53 18.96 -2.60
N ARG A 277 -1.55 18.26 -3.12
CA ARG A 277 -1.38 17.27 -4.20
C ARG A 277 -0.59 17.85 -5.38
N ARG A 278 -0.93 19.10 -5.78
CA ARG A 278 -0.26 19.79 -6.88
C ARG A 278 1.21 20.05 -6.58
N GLN A 279 1.56 20.43 -5.35
CA GLN A 279 2.95 20.61 -4.93
C GLN A 279 3.70 19.27 -4.89
N ALA A 280 3.07 18.21 -4.39
CA ALA A 280 3.65 16.87 -4.35
C ALA A 280 3.87 16.30 -5.76
N LEU A 281 2.87 16.46 -6.67
CA LEU A 281 2.99 16.10 -8.07
C LEU A 281 4.14 16.84 -8.74
N GLN A 282 4.20 18.17 -8.64
CA GLN A 282 5.24 18.96 -9.30
C GLN A 282 6.64 18.57 -8.80
N ALA A 283 6.80 18.45 -7.48
CA ALA A 283 8.07 18.04 -6.89
C ALA A 283 8.54 16.66 -7.38
N TYR A 284 7.60 15.70 -7.57
CA TYR A 284 7.92 14.39 -8.14
C TYR A 284 8.36 14.52 -9.60
N LEU A 285 7.62 15.26 -10.42
CA LEU A 285 7.93 15.46 -11.84
C LEU A 285 9.30 16.12 -12.02
N ASP A 286 9.59 17.16 -11.24
CA ASP A 286 10.88 17.86 -11.23
C ASP A 286 12.02 16.90 -10.85
N ARG A 287 11.84 16.11 -9.81
CA ARG A 287 12.82 15.13 -9.34
C ARG A 287 13.11 14.04 -10.37
N ARG A 288 12.11 13.63 -11.13
CA ARG A 288 12.22 12.61 -12.18
C ARG A 288 12.64 13.18 -13.55
N GLY A 289 12.69 14.49 -13.69
CA GLY A 289 12.98 15.16 -14.97
C GLY A 289 11.98 14.79 -16.07
N THR A 290 10.69 14.70 -15.72
CA THR A 290 9.61 14.30 -16.62
C THR A 290 8.40 15.22 -16.47
N GLY A 291 7.42 15.09 -17.36
CA GLY A 291 6.17 15.85 -17.30
C GLY A 291 4.94 14.98 -17.53
N LEU A 292 3.80 15.56 -17.27
CA LEU A 292 2.47 15.04 -17.62
C LEU A 292 1.71 16.11 -18.36
N THR A 293 1.03 15.72 -19.44
CA THR A 293 -0.03 16.55 -20.02
C THR A 293 -1.26 16.53 -19.12
N GLU A 294 -2.20 17.46 -19.33
CA GLU A 294 -3.45 17.48 -18.57
C GLU A 294 -4.29 16.23 -18.82
N ASP A 295 -4.30 15.72 -20.04
CA ASP A 295 -5.00 14.48 -20.40
C ASP A 295 -4.40 13.25 -19.73
N GLU A 296 -3.05 13.15 -19.69
CA GLU A 296 -2.36 12.07 -18.97
C GLU A 296 -2.62 12.15 -17.46
N LEU A 297 -2.59 13.36 -16.87
CA LEU A 297 -2.92 13.56 -15.46
C LEU A 297 -4.34 13.09 -15.17
N ARG A 298 -5.31 13.48 -16.01
CA ARG A 298 -6.70 13.03 -15.92
C ARG A 298 -6.82 11.51 -15.99
N PHE A 299 -6.12 10.88 -16.92
CA PHE A 299 -6.11 9.42 -17.06
C PHE A 299 -5.64 8.73 -15.77
N TYR A 300 -4.46 9.09 -15.25
CA TYR A 300 -3.91 8.45 -14.06
C TYR A 300 -4.76 8.71 -12.82
N TRP A 301 -5.31 9.91 -12.70
CA TRP A 301 -6.19 10.27 -11.59
C TRP A 301 -7.46 9.43 -11.58
N LEU A 302 -8.16 9.36 -12.71
CA LEU A 302 -9.38 8.55 -12.86
C LEU A 302 -9.12 7.06 -12.64
N LEU A 303 -8.01 6.54 -13.16
CA LEU A 303 -7.62 5.14 -12.96
C LEU A 303 -7.31 4.84 -11.49
N ALA A 304 -6.63 5.75 -10.81
CA ALA A 304 -6.31 5.60 -9.39
C ALA A 304 -7.57 5.68 -8.49
N LEU A 305 -8.48 6.61 -8.77
CA LEU A 305 -9.79 6.69 -8.09
C LEU A 305 -10.61 5.41 -8.32
N LEU A 306 -10.71 4.95 -9.57
CA LEU A 306 -11.40 3.71 -9.91
C LEU A 306 -10.84 2.53 -9.11
N ARG A 307 -9.51 2.36 -9.12
CA ARG A 307 -8.84 1.29 -8.34
C ARG A 307 -9.21 1.38 -6.88
N ASN A 308 -9.10 2.55 -6.30
CA ASN A 308 -9.34 2.77 -4.88
C ASN A 308 -10.77 2.39 -4.48
N TYR A 309 -11.78 2.89 -5.20
CA TYR A 309 -13.18 2.61 -4.86
C TYR A 309 -13.61 1.17 -5.19
N VAL A 310 -13.06 0.55 -6.23
CA VAL A 310 -13.31 -0.88 -6.50
C VAL A 310 -12.67 -1.76 -5.42
N ALA A 311 -11.47 -1.43 -4.95
CA ALA A 311 -10.84 -2.14 -3.83
C ALA A 311 -11.67 -2.01 -2.53
N CYS A 312 -12.18 -0.80 -2.23
CA CYS A 312 -13.11 -0.57 -1.13
C CYS A 312 -14.40 -1.40 -1.27
N ALA A 313 -14.95 -1.50 -2.48
CA ALA A 313 -16.16 -2.32 -2.73
C ALA A 313 -15.90 -3.82 -2.51
N GLN A 314 -14.72 -4.32 -2.90
CA GLN A 314 -14.34 -5.70 -2.61
C GLN A 314 -14.25 -5.96 -1.10
N LEU A 315 -13.73 -5.00 -0.33
CA LEU A 315 -13.67 -5.08 1.12
C LEU A 315 -15.08 -5.06 1.75
N VAL A 316 -15.98 -4.20 1.26
CA VAL A 316 -17.40 -4.19 1.68
C VAL A 316 -18.06 -5.54 1.40
N ALA A 317 -17.84 -6.12 0.21
CA ALA A 317 -18.38 -7.41 -0.15
C ALA A 317 -17.83 -8.55 0.75
N LEU A 318 -16.54 -8.50 1.10
CA LEU A 318 -15.91 -9.43 2.03
C LEU A 318 -16.56 -9.35 3.43
N TYR A 319 -16.68 -8.14 4.01
CA TYR A 319 -17.27 -7.96 5.33
C TYR A 319 -18.74 -8.39 5.38
N LYS A 320 -19.50 -8.17 4.29
CA LYS A 320 -20.87 -8.66 4.20
C LYS A 320 -20.93 -10.19 4.19
N ARG A 321 -20.03 -10.83 3.45
CA ARG A 321 -19.97 -12.31 3.35
C ARG A 321 -19.58 -12.97 4.67
N GLU A 322 -18.66 -12.36 5.41
CA GLU A 322 -18.17 -12.89 6.70
C GLU A 322 -19.07 -12.53 7.89
N ALA A 323 -20.23 -11.94 7.63
CA ALA A 323 -21.17 -11.47 8.66
C ALA A 323 -20.50 -10.57 9.72
N MET A 324 -19.52 -9.76 9.30
CA MET A 324 -18.82 -8.77 10.13
C MET A 324 -19.22 -7.31 9.78
N PRO A 325 -20.51 -7.00 9.52
CA PRO A 325 -20.90 -5.63 9.28
C PRO A 325 -20.74 -4.84 10.58
N ASN A 326 -19.99 -3.76 10.53
CA ASN A 326 -19.89 -2.76 11.60
C ASN A 326 -20.15 -1.36 11.01
N ALA A 327 -20.15 -0.33 11.85
CA ALA A 327 -20.35 1.04 11.39
C ALA A 327 -19.37 1.42 10.25
N SER A 328 -18.10 0.99 10.35
CA SER A 328 -17.10 1.24 9.32
C SER A 328 -17.46 0.63 7.96
N THR A 329 -18.18 -0.49 7.93
CA THR A 329 -18.62 -1.13 6.67
C THR A 329 -19.68 -0.29 5.96
N LEU A 330 -20.60 0.33 6.72
CA LEU A 330 -21.62 1.23 6.16
C LEU A 330 -20.99 2.52 5.66
N ASP A 331 -20.04 3.10 6.40
CA ASP A 331 -19.30 4.29 5.98
C ASP A 331 -18.49 4.01 4.70
N LEU A 332 -17.89 2.83 4.60
CA LEU A 332 -17.13 2.42 3.43
C LEU A 332 -18.02 2.20 2.21
N ALA A 333 -19.22 1.63 2.38
CA ALA A 333 -20.19 1.48 1.30
C ALA A 333 -20.66 2.84 0.76
N ALA A 334 -20.97 3.79 1.65
CA ALA A 334 -21.35 5.16 1.27
C ALA A 334 -20.19 5.91 0.57
N LEU A 335 -18.94 5.64 0.96
CA LEU A 335 -17.77 6.17 0.29
C LEU A 335 -17.64 5.63 -1.13
N VAL A 336 -17.87 4.32 -1.34
CA VAL A 336 -17.85 3.70 -2.66
C VAL A 336 -18.91 4.32 -3.57
N ASP A 337 -20.14 4.47 -3.09
CA ASP A 337 -21.25 5.06 -3.87
C ASP A 337 -20.90 6.48 -4.31
N SER A 338 -20.53 7.34 -3.37
CA SER A 338 -20.18 8.73 -3.65
C SER A 338 -18.93 8.86 -4.51
N GLY A 339 -17.93 7.99 -4.28
CA GLY A 339 -16.67 8.00 -5.00
C GLY A 339 -16.78 7.58 -6.46
N ILE A 340 -17.52 6.52 -6.75
CA ILE A 340 -17.77 6.09 -8.13
C ILE A 340 -18.59 7.13 -8.89
N ALA A 341 -19.64 7.68 -8.28
CA ALA A 341 -20.44 8.75 -8.88
C ALA A 341 -19.60 10.00 -9.15
N HIS A 342 -18.73 10.40 -8.23
CA HIS A 342 -17.82 11.51 -8.40
C HIS A 342 -16.81 11.25 -9.55
N THR A 343 -16.16 10.07 -9.56
CA THR A 343 -15.22 9.70 -10.62
C THR A 343 -15.88 9.72 -11.99
N ARG A 344 -17.15 9.31 -12.07
CA ARG A 344 -17.93 9.37 -13.32
C ARG A 344 -18.16 10.82 -13.79
N ARG A 345 -18.43 11.76 -12.90
CA ARG A 345 -18.60 13.19 -13.25
C ARG A 345 -17.31 13.79 -13.79
N LEU A 346 -16.15 13.42 -13.25
CA LEU A 346 -14.85 13.91 -13.69
C LEU A 346 -14.49 13.50 -15.13
N LEU A 347 -15.28 12.68 -15.82
CA LEU A 347 -15.12 12.45 -17.26
C LEU A 347 -15.45 13.70 -18.08
N ASP A 348 -16.41 14.50 -17.61
CA ASP A 348 -16.99 15.65 -18.32
C ASP A 348 -16.62 16.99 -17.64
N GLU A 349 -16.14 16.96 -16.39
CA GLU A 349 -15.79 18.13 -15.58
C GLU A 349 -14.26 18.29 -15.46
N PRO A 350 -13.74 19.51 -15.22
CA PRO A 350 -12.33 19.71 -14.88
C PRO A 350 -11.92 18.91 -13.63
N LEU A 351 -10.63 18.58 -13.52
CA LEU A 351 -10.10 18.04 -12.26
C LEU A 351 -10.17 19.11 -11.17
N ASP A 352 -10.64 18.72 -9.99
CA ASP A 352 -10.98 19.59 -8.87
C ASP A 352 -9.90 19.66 -7.76
N TRP A 353 -8.60 19.63 -8.17
CA TRP A 353 -7.45 19.68 -7.26
C TRP A 353 -6.21 20.40 -7.82
#